data_8ec3d4309a3c27c6711bd1c8e0d07342
#
_entry.id   8ec3d4309a3c27c6711bd1c8e0d07342
#
_cell.length_a   1.000
_cell.length_b   1.000
_cell.length_c   1.000
_cell.angle_alpha   90.00
_cell.angle_beta   90.00
_cell.angle_gamma   90.00
#
_symmetry.space_group_name_H-M   'P 1'
#
loop_
_entity.id
_entity.type
_entity.pdbx_description
1 polymer ?
#
loop_
_entity_poly.entity_id
_entity_poly.type
_entity_poly.pdbx_seq_one_letter_code
_entity_poly.pdbx_strand_id
1 'polypeptide(L)'
;MALFDANVPAFFSVGERVDFAGFLIQHAAAWHYQLLERGNEIAGCAGYAINADGITASLCWGMVHPSLHRRGVGTQLLLARLDALRQRPDIRRVVLDTSQHTQQFYARFGFVVQQVTVDGYAPGLERWDMALDLQPRATPTGRARFAR
;
A
#
# COMPACT_ATOMS: atom_id res chain seq x y z
N MET A 1 5.76 16.67 2.09
CA MET A 1 6.44 16.51 3.39
C MET A 1 5.50 16.77 4.57
N ALA A 2 4.67 17.81 4.59
CA ALA A 2 3.77 18.10 5.72
C ALA A 2 2.89 16.94 6.17
N LEU A 3 2.36 16.15 5.24
CA LEU A 3 1.58 14.96 5.56
C LEU A 3 2.41 13.89 6.29
N PHE A 4 3.66 13.68 5.88
CA PHE A 4 4.58 12.79 6.58
C PHE A 4 4.83 13.28 8.00
N ASP A 5 5.19 14.55 8.14
CA ASP A 5 5.50 15.17 9.44
C ASP A 5 4.31 15.07 10.41
N ALA A 6 3.07 15.18 9.91
CA ALA A 6 1.86 15.00 10.71
C ALA A 6 1.65 13.56 11.24
N ASN A 7 2.30 12.57 10.63
CA ASN A 7 2.22 11.16 11.03
C ASN A 7 3.40 10.69 11.91
N VAL A 8 4.36 11.57 12.17
CA VAL A 8 5.49 11.30 13.08
C VAL A 8 5.11 11.74 14.51
N PRO A 9 5.46 11.00 15.56
CA PRO A 9 6.15 9.70 15.58
C PRO A 9 5.23 8.48 15.60
N ALA A 10 3.91 8.69 15.54
CA ALA A 10 2.93 7.62 15.81
C ALA A 10 2.95 6.49 14.76
N PHE A 11 3.15 6.84 13.50
CA PHE A 11 3.09 5.89 12.37
C PHE A 11 4.39 5.78 11.59
N PHE A 12 5.22 6.82 11.65
CA PHE A 12 6.56 6.87 11.05
C PHE A 12 7.57 7.40 12.05
N SER A 13 8.81 6.93 11.96
CA SER A 13 9.91 7.45 12.75
C SER A 13 10.47 8.75 12.15
N VAL A 14 11.10 9.56 12.98
CA VAL A 14 11.81 10.77 12.53
C VAL A 14 12.91 10.42 11.51
N GLY A 15 13.58 9.28 11.69
CA GLY A 15 14.65 8.81 10.80
C GLY A 15 14.17 8.53 9.37
N GLU A 16 12.94 8.06 9.20
CA GLU A 16 12.36 7.77 7.88
C GLU A 16 12.08 9.02 7.03
N ARG A 17 12.17 10.21 7.61
CA ARG A 17 11.89 11.47 6.88
C ARG A 17 12.85 11.69 5.71
N VAL A 18 14.10 11.36 5.88
CA VAL A 18 15.13 11.48 4.82
C VAL A 18 14.85 10.46 3.71
N ASP A 19 14.49 9.25 4.08
CA ASP A 19 14.17 8.17 3.13
C ASP A 19 12.92 8.53 2.31
N PHE A 20 11.89 9.06 2.96
CA PHE A 20 10.69 9.52 2.26
C PHE A 20 10.97 10.70 1.31
N ALA A 21 11.77 11.66 1.73
CA ALA A 21 12.17 12.77 0.87
C ALA A 21 12.96 12.30 -0.36
N GLY A 22 13.90 11.37 -0.17
CA GLY A 22 14.64 10.72 -1.25
C GLY A 22 13.73 9.94 -2.20
N PHE A 23 12.78 9.19 -1.65
CA PHE A 23 11.76 8.47 -2.42
C PHE A 23 10.94 9.42 -3.31
N LEU A 24 10.47 10.54 -2.78
CA LEU A 24 9.67 11.50 -3.56
C LEU A 24 10.44 12.07 -4.77
N ILE A 25 11.74 12.29 -4.61
CA ILE A 25 12.60 12.82 -5.68
C ILE A 25 12.93 11.76 -6.72
N GLN A 26 13.23 10.54 -6.30
CA GLN A 26 13.86 9.53 -7.15
C GLN A 26 12.87 8.50 -7.72
N HIS A 27 11.81 8.18 -7.00
CA HIS A 27 10.98 7.00 -7.27
C HIS A 27 9.49 7.27 -7.40
N ALA A 28 8.96 8.38 -6.90
CA ALA A 28 7.52 8.60 -6.80
C ALA A 28 6.78 8.41 -8.14
N ALA A 29 7.33 8.91 -9.23
CA ALA A 29 6.72 8.78 -10.56
C ALA A 29 6.73 7.31 -11.05
N ALA A 30 7.87 6.61 -10.89
CA ALA A 30 8.02 5.22 -11.34
C ALA A 30 7.22 4.23 -10.49
N TRP A 31 6.95 4.58 -9.24
CA TRP A 31 6.23 3.73 -8.28
C TRP A 31 4.78 4.13 -8.12
N HIS A 32 4.17 4.70 -9.15
CA HIS A 32 2.75 5.03 -9.20
C HIS A 32 2.23 5.74 -7.95
N TYR A 33 3.02 6.71 -7.45
CA TYR A 33 2.68 7.42 -6.23
C TYR A 33 1.62 8.49 -6.48
N GLN A 34 0.51 8.39 -5.78
CA GLN A 34 -0.66 9.23 -5.97
C GLN A 34 -1.01 10.00 -4.71
N LEU A 35 -1.56 11.17 -4.89
CA LEU A 35 -2.13 12.00 -3.85
C LEU A 35 -3.65 11.92 -3.91
N LEU A 36 -4.29 11.88 -2.75
CA LEU A 36 -5.72 12.08 -2.60
C LEU A 36 -5.95 13.44 -1.96
N GLU A 37 -6.63 14.30 -2.68
CA GLU A 37 -6.95 15.65 -2.22
C GLU A 37 -8.42 15.74 -1.80
N ARG A 38 -8.67 16.51 -0.75
CA ARG A 38 -10.01 16.92 -0.32
C ARG A 38 -10.01 18.44 -0.12
N GLY A 39 -10.79 19.15 -0.93
CA GLY A 39 -10.67 20.61 -1.01
C GLY A 39 -9.29 21.00 -1.52
N ASN A 40 -8.59 21.86 -0.79
CA ASN A 40 -7.23 22.31 -1.14
C ASN A 40 -6.14 21.62 -0.30
N GLU A 41 -6.48 20.51 0.38
CA GLU A 41 -5.55 19.82 1.27
C GLU A 41 -5.29 18.39 0.82
N ILE A 42 -4.06 17.93 1.00
CA ILE A 42 -3.69 16.53 0.77
C ILE A 42 -4.20 15.69 1.93
N ALA A 43 -5.23 14.89 1.67
CA ALA A 43 -5.85 13.99 2.63
C ALA A 43 -5.03 12.73 2.89
N GLY A 44 -4.33 12.25 1.86
CA GLY A 44 -3.50 11.07 1.93
C GLY A 44 -2.67 10.87 0.67
N CYS A 45 -1.74 9.95 0.74
CA CYS A 45 -0.93 9.55 -0.41
C CYS A 45 -0.50 8.09 -0.28
N ALA A 46 -0.24 7.45 -1.40
CA ALA A 46 0.20 6.06 -1.45
C ALA A 46 0.66 5.68 -2.85
N GLY A 47 1.53 4.68 -2.95
CA GLY A 47 1.98 4.15 -4.21
C GLY A 47 2.20 2.65 -4.20
N TYR A 48 2.64 2.12 -5.32
CA TYR A 48 3.09 0.74 -5.45
C TYR A 48 4.20 0.63 -6.51
N ALA A 49 5.07 -0.32 -6.31
CA ALA A 49 6.08 -0.70 -7.29
C ALA A 49 5.88 -2.16 -7.70
N ILE A 50 6.25 -2.49 -8.94
CA ILE A 50 6.37 -3.88 -9.38
C ILE A 50 7.79 -4.33 -9.08
N ASN A 51 7.92 -5.43 -8.34
CA ASN A 51 9.22 -5.98 -7.96
C ASN A 51 9.95 -6.60 -9.18
N ALA A 52 11.24 -6.81 -9.03
CA ALA A 52 12.08 -7.36 -10.10
C ALA A 52 11.66 -8.76 -10.58
N ASP A 53 10.92 -9.51 -9.75
CA ASP A 53 10.35 -10.82 -10.13
C ASP A 53 9.21 -10.73 -11.16
N GLY A 54 8.67 -9.53 -11.39
CA GLY A 54 7.57 -9.26 -12.33
C GLY A 54 6.20 -9.77 -11.90
N ILE A 55 6.09 -10.44 -10.76
CA ILE A 55 4.83 -11.07 -10.26
C ILE A 55 4.38 -10.56 -8.91
N THR A 56 5.25 -9.86 -8.20
CA THR A 56 4.97 -9.27 -6.89
C THR A 56 4.92 -7.75 -6.99
N ALA A 57 3.93 -7.14 -6.37
CA ALA A 57 3.87 -5.69 -6.19
C ALA A 57 4.06 -5.33 -4.73
N SER A 58 4.84 -4.29 -4.45
CA SER A 58 5.04 -3.73 -3.12
C SER A 58 4.25 -2.44 -2.97
N LEU A 59 3.38 -2.36 -1.97
CA LEU A 59 2.75 -1.11 -1.59
C LEU A 59 3.75 -0.25 -0.81
N CYS A 60 3.78 1.03 -1.08
CA CYS A 60 4.76 1.92 -0.47
C CYS A 60 4.17 3.22 0.05
N TRP A 61 4.74 3.70 1.13
CA TRP A 61 4.52 5.02 1.73
C TRP A 61 3.04 5.45 1.82
N GLY A 62 2.16 4.51 2.19
CA GLY A 62 0.75 4.80 2.42
C GLY A 62 0.56 5.59 3.70
N MET A 63 -0.04 6.78 3.62
CA MET A 63 -0.34 7.61 4.77
C MET A 63 -1.60 8.44 4.56
N VAL A 64 -2.31 8.69 5.66
CA VAL A 64 -3.52 9.50 5.73
C VAL A 64 -3.29 10.59 6.77
N HIS A 65 -3.80 11.80 6.51
CA HIS A 65 -3.74 12.86 7.50
C HIS A 65 -4.44 12.41 8.80
N PRO A 66 -3.82 12.54 9.98
CA PRO A 66 -4.37 12.01 11.23
C PRO A 66 -5.80 12.47 11.54
N SER A 67 -6.16 13.71 11.18
CA SER A 67 -7.52 14.24 11.34
C SER A 67 -8.57 13.54 10.48
N LEU A 68 -8.14 12.76 9.48
CA LEU A 68 -8.99 12.05 8.53
C LEU A 68 -8.93 10.52 8.71
N HIS A 69 -8.30 10.05 9.77
CA HIS A 69 -8.33 8.65 10.13
C HIS A 69 -9.77 8.19 10.40
N ARG A 70 -10.09 6.92 10.05
CA ARG A 70 -11.42 6.31 10.17
C ARG A 70 -12.53 7.00 9.35
N ARG A 71 -12.15 7.78 8.32
CA ARG A 71 -13.08 8.43 7.38
C ARG A 71 -13.02 7.85 5.96
N GLY A 72 -12.48 6.65 5.81
CA GLY A 72 -12.44 5.92 4.54
C GLY A 72 -11.33 6.35 3.58
N VAL A 73 -10.48 7.31 3.91
CA VAL A 73 -9.38 7.76 3.02
C VAL A 73 -8.36 6.64 2.79
N GLY A 74 -7.95 5.95 3.85
CA GLY A 74 -7.03 4.80 3.74
C GLY A 74 -7.62 3.67 2.91
N THR A 75 -8.91 3.36 3.08
CA THR A 75 -9.63 2.38 2.27
C THR A 75 -9.65 2.77 0.80
N GLN A 76 -9.95 4.03 0.48
CA GLN A 76 -9.97 4.53 -0.88
C GLN A 76 -8.59 4.41 -1.55
N LEU A 77 -7.52 4.79 -0.86
CA LEU A 77 -6.15 4.65 -1.34
C LEU A 77 -5.72 3.18 -1.55
N LEU A 78 -6.12 2.29 -0.65
CA LEU A 78 -5.80 0.87 -0.76
C LEU A 78 -6.54 0.22 -1.92
N LEU A 79 -7.87 0.42 -2.03
CA LEU A 79 -8.68 -0.15 -3.08
C LEU A 79 -8.24 0.33 -4.47
N ALA A 80 -7.91 1.61 -4.64
CA ALA A 80 -7.41 2.14 -5.91
C ALA A 80 -6.13 1.41 -6.37
N ARG A 81 -5.20 1.14 -5.45
CA ARG A 81 -3.98 0.38 -5.76
C ARG A 81 -4.26 -1.09 -6.06
N LEU A 82 -5.10 -1.75 -5.26
CA LEU A 82 -5.46 -3.14 -5.49
C LEU A 82 -6.22 -3.32 -6.81
N ASP A 83 -7.11 -2.40 -7.17
CA ASP A 83 -7.83 -2.45 -8.44
C ASP A 83 -6.89 -2.26 -9.63
N ALA A 84 -5.93 -1.33 -9.55
CA ALA A 84 -4.91 -1.17 -10.56
C ALA A 84 -4.06 -2.44 -10.74
N LEU A 85 -3.65 -3.07 -9.63
CA LEU A 85 -2.85 -4.29 -9.65
C LEU A 85 -3.64 -5.50 -10.16
N ARG A 86 -4.93 -5.61 -9.86
CA ARG A 86 -5.81 -6.67 -10.38
C ARG A 86 -6.04 -6.58 -11.89
N GLN A 87 -5.83 -5.40 -12.51
CA GLN A 87 -5.86 -5.25 -13.97
C GLN A 87 -4.60 -5.81 -14.65
N ARG A 88 -3.56 -6.10 -13.90
CA ARG A 88 -2.28 -6.64 -14.42
C ARG A 88 -2.28 -8.15 -14.29
N PRO A 89 -2.34 -8.90 -15.42
CA PRO A 89 -2.49 -10.37 -15.39
C PRO A 89 -1.28 -11.08 -14.80
N ASP A 90 -0.10 -10.45 -14.83
CA ASP A 90 1.14 -11.03 -14.33
C ASP A 90 1.29 -10.93 -12.83
N ILE A 91 0.62 -9.95 -12.18
CA ILE A 91 0.76 -9.72 -10.75
C ILE A 91 -0.09 -10.73 -9.98
N ARG A 92 0.56 -11.49 -9.11
CA ARG A 92 -0.05 -12.57 -8.32
C ARG A 92 -0.04 -12.31 -6.83
N ARG A 93 0.83 -11.43 -6.37
CA ARG A 93 1.04 -11.17 -4.95
C ARG A 93 1.27 -9.70 -4.69
N VAL A 94 0.69 -9.20 -3.62
CA VAL A 94 0.91 -7.84 -3.11
C VAL A 94 1.53 -7.95 -1.73
N VAL A 95 2.62 -7.25 -1.50
CA VAL A 95 3.30 -7.19 -0.20
C VAL A 95 3.36 -5.76 0.31
N LEU A 96 3.45 -5.63 1.60
CA LEU A 96 3.68 -4.35 2.28
C LEU A 96 4.38 -4.58 3.61
N ASP A 97 4.97 -3.54 4.15
CA ASP A 97 5.33 -3.46 5.56
C ASP A 97 4.59 -2.30 6.23
N THR A 98 4.27 -2.49 7.49
CA THR A 98 3.50 -1.53 8.28
C THR A 98 3.81 -1.67 9.77
N SER A 99 3.25 -0.80 10.61
CA SER A 99 3.43 -0.89 12.05
C SER A 99 2.31 -1.67 12.75
N GLN A 100 2.51 -1.98 14.04
CA GLN A 100 1.48 -2.56 14.91
C GLN A 100 0.20 -1.72 14.96
N HIS A 101 0.27 -0.42 14.67
CA HIS A 101 -0.89 0.47 14.73
C HIS A 101 -1.81 0.35 13.52
N THR A 102 -1.31 -0.15 12.39
CA THR A 102 -2.05 -0.20 11.11
C THR A 102 -2.20 -1.60 10.53
N GLN A 103 -1.54 -2.61 11.08
CA GLN A 103 -1.60 -3.99 10.56
C GLN A 103 -3.04 -4.55 10.50
N GLN A 104 -3.89 -4.23 11.47
CA GLN A 104 -5.29 -4.68 11.48
C GLN A 104 -6.11 -4.07 10.35
N PHE A 105 -5.79 -2.84 9.92
CA PHE A 105 -6.42 -2.23 8.75
C PHE A 105 -6.19 -3.09 7.52
N TYR A 106 -4.95 -3.50 7.25
CA TYR A 106 -4.62 -4.36 6.11
C TYR A 106 -5.15 -5.77 6.24
N ALA A 107 -5.16 -6.34 7.45
CA ALA A 107 -5.71 -7.67 7.72
C ALA A 107 -7.20 -7.78 7.32
N ARG A 108 -7.98 -6.71 7.49
CA ARG A 108 -9.39 -6.67 7.05
C ARG A 108 -9.58 -6.79 5.53
N PHE A 109 -8.54 -6.49 4.75
CA PHE A 109 -8.55 -6.65 3.28
C PHE A 109 -7.89 -7.95 2.80
N GLY A 110 -7.62 -8.87 3.73
CA GLY A 110 -7.10 -10.19 3.42
C GLY A 110 -5.57 -10.31 3.44
N PHE A 111 -4.84 -9.26 3.83
CA PHE A 111 -3.40 -9.36 4.04
C PHE A 111 -3.09 -10.23 5.26
N VAL A 112 -2.14 -11.14 5.09
CA VAL A 112 -1.69 -12.09 6.12
C VAL A 112 -0.30 -11.71 6.56
N VAL A 113 -0.07 -11.73 7.88
CA VAL A 113 1.24 -11.46 8.47
C VAL A 113 2.23 -12.53 8.07
N GLN A 114 3.39 -12.13 7.58
CA GLN A 114 4.51 -13.02 7.22
C GLN A 114 5.59 -12.99 8.29
N GLN A 115 5.88 -11.81 8.82
CA GLN A 115 6.93 -11.60 9.83
C GLN A 115 6.62 -10.36 10.66
N VAL A 116 7.04 -10.39 11.93
CA VAL A 116 7.05 -9.23 12.82
C VAL A 116 8.47 -9.03 13.31
N THR A 117 8.97 -7.80 13.16
CA THR A 117 10.28 -7.38 13.67
C THR A 117 10.07 -6.37 14.78
N VAL A 118 10.43 -6.74 16.01
CA VAL A 118 10.37 -5.85 17.17
C VAL A 118 11.31 -4.67 16.92
N ASP A 119 10.83 -3.46 17.22
CA ASP A 119 11.58 -2.22 16.99
C ASP A 119 12.09 -2.05 15.54
N GLY A 120 11.41 -2.67 14.58
CA GLY A 120 11.86 -2.73 13.18
C GLY A 120 11.92 -1.38 12.47
N TYR A 121 11.19 -0.37 12.93
CA TYR A 121 11.29 1.01 12.43
C TYR A 121 12.01 1.93 13.42
N ALA A 122 11.74 1.77 14.71
CA ALA A 122 12.32 2.55 15.79
C ALA A 122 11.99 1.87 17.13
N PRO A 123 12.64 2.23 18.25
CA PRO A 123 12.26 1.74 19.56
C PRO A 123 10.75 1.95 19.82
N GLY A 124 10.02 0.86 20.14
CA GLY A 124 8.57 0.86 20.35
C GLY A 124 7.73 0.91 19.07
N LEU A 125 8.35 0.91 17.89
CA LEU A 125 7.65 0.88 16.60
C LEU A 125 8.05 -0.37 15.81
N GLU A 126 7.19 -1.38 15.87
CA GLU A 126 7.40 -2.67 15.20
C GLU A 126 7.21 -2.57 13.69
N ARG A 127 7.89 -3.45 12.96
CA ARG A 127 7.66 -3.68 11.53
C ARG A 127 6.89 -4.99 11.33
N TRP A 128 5.78 -4.91 10.65
CA TRP A 128 4.91 -6.03 10.27
C TRP A 128 4.93 -6.22 8.76
N ASP A 129 5.59 -7.26 8.29
CA ASP A 129 5.60 -7.63 6.88
C ASP A 129 4.34 -8.46 6.59
N MET A 130 3.55 -8.04 5.60
CA MET A 130 2.27 -8.65 5.25
C MET A 130 2.15 -8.91 3.76
N ALA A 131 1.36 -9.92 3.39
CA ALA A 131 1.13 -10.30 2.00
C ALA A 131 -0.34 -10.62 1.72
N LEU A 132 -0.75 -10.33 0.47
CA LEU A 132 -2.04 -10.70 -0.10
C LEU A 132 -1.80 -11.43 -1.42
N ASP A 133 -2.27 -12.65 -1.56
CA ASP A 133 -2.27 -13.36 -2.83
C ASP A 133 -3.49 -12.92 -3.66
N LEU A 134 -3.24 -12.44 -4.87
CA LEU A 134 -4.31 -12.08 -5.79
C LEU A 134 -4.82 -13.35 -6.48
N GLN A 135 -6.13 -13.57 -6.43
CA GLN A 135 -6.75 -14.67 -7.17
C GLN A 135 -6.55 -14.47 -8.67
N PRO A 136 -6.18 -15.51 -9.44
CA PRO A 136 -6.20 -15.45 -10.89
C PRO A 136 -7.60 -15.03 -11.34
N ARG A 137 -7.71 -14.06 -12.25
CA ARG A 137 -9.00 -13.79 -12.89
C ARG A 137 -9.50 -15.10 -13.51
N ALA A 138 -10.72 -15.52 -13.14
CA ALA A 138 -11.37 -16.60 -13.84
C ALA A 138 -11.45 -16.21 -15.33
N THR A 139 -10.77 -16.97 -16.18
CA THR A 139 -10.89 -16.83 -17.62
C THR A 139 -12.37 -17.00 -17.94
N PRO A 140 -13.03 -16.08 -18.68
CA PRO A 140 -14.39 -16.32 -19.10
C PRO A 140 -14.36 -17.63 -19.88
N THR A 141 -14.98 -18.67 -19.35
CA THR A 141 -15.19 -19.94 -20.06
C THR A 141 -15.92 -19.59 -21.33
N GLY A 142 -15.21 -19.68 -22.46
CA GLY A 142 -15.78 -19.47 -23.78
C GLY A 142 -17.03 -20.32 -23.89
N ARG A 143 -18.17 -19.70 -24.14
CA ARG A 143 -19.39 -20.41 -24.53
C ARG A 143 -19.02 -21.31 -25.69
N ALA A 144 -19.01 -22.61 -25.45
CA ALA A 144 -19.01 -23.58 -26.52
C ALA A 144 -20.24 -23.27 -27.39
N ARG A 145 -20.01 -22.73 -28.59
CA ARG A 145 -21.01 -22.69 -29.62
C ARG A 145 -21.23 -24.14 -30.07
N PHE A 146 -22.26 -24.77 -29.61
CA PHE A 146 -22.77 -25.95 -30.26
C PHE A 146 -23.26 -25.50 -31.67
N ALA A 147 -22.48 -25.81 -32.68
CA ALA A 147 -22.96 -25.81 -34.05
C ALA A 147 -23.92 -27.00 -34.21
N ARG A 148 -25.11 -26.72 -34.71
CA ARG A 148 -26.04 -27.74 -35.21
C ARG A 148 -25.57 -28.22 -36.56
#